data_e5278c0299bf0285143aae9facf03deb
#
_entry.id   e5278c0299bf0285143aae9facf03deb
#
_cell.length_a   1.000
_cell.length_b   1.000
_cell.length_c   1.000
_cell.angle_alpha   90.00
_cell.angle_beta   90.00
_cell.angle_gamma   90.00
#
_symmetry.space_group_name_H-M   'P 1'
#
loop_
_entity.id
_entity.type
_entity.pdbx_description
1 polymer ?
#
loop_
_entity_poly.entity_id
_entity_poly.type
_entity_poly.pdbx_seq_one_letter_code
_entity_poly.pdbx_strand_id
1 'polypeptide(L)'
;MKAKKAKDIDEYIADFPVDVQLLLQKVRTAIRKAAPKAEEAIKYQMPTFVLNGNLIHFAGYKNHIGLYPGSRPIEAFKHELSKYKISKGTVQLPLDEPIPVGLITKITKFCVKRNIERAISREAAKVKRRGAKKS
;
A
#
# COMPACT_ATOMS: atom_id res chain seq x y z
N MET A 1 -19.83 -16.36 1.86
CA MET A 1 -19.34 -17.10 0.72
C MET A 1 -17.84 -17.12 0.66
N LYS A 2 -17.29 -18.26 0.41
CA LYS A 2 -15.86 -18.39 0.39
C LYS A 2 -15.28 -17.90 -0.93
N ALA A 3 -14.48 -16.89 -0.86
CA ALA A 3 -13.88 -16.33 -2.06
C ALA A 3 -12.78 -17.25 -2.60
N LYS A 4 -12.68 -17.36 -3.90
CA LYS A 4 -11.52 -17.94 -4.54
C LYS A 4 -10.30 -17.13 -4.19
N LYS A 5 -9.15 -17.77 -4.10
CA LYS A 5 -7.90 -17.03 -4.01
C LYS A 5 -7.68 -16.31 -5.33
N ALA A 6 -7.61 -15.00 -5.27
CA ALA A 6 -7.35 -14.20 -6.45
C ALA A 6 -5.89 -14.36 -6.86
N LYS A 7 -5.63 -14.44 -8.16
CA LYS A 7 -4.25 -14.52 -8.65
C LYS A 7 -3.69 -13.15 -9.00
N ASP A 8 -4.55 -12.15 -9.18
CA ASP A 8 -4.12 -10.77 -9.44
C ASP A 8 -5.16 -9.80 -8.90
N ILE A 9 -4.86 -8.52 -8.99
CA ILE A 9 -5.73 -7.47 -8.45
C ILE A 9 -7.06 -7.42 -9.23
N ASP A 10 -7.04 -7.64 -10.53
CA ASP A 10 -8.28 -7.66 -11.31
C ASP A 10 -9.24 -8.71 -10.78
N GLU A 11 -8.77 -9.94 -10.54
CA GLU A 11 -9.62 -11.00 -9.99
C GLU A 11 -10.10 -10.66 -8.59
N TYR A 12 -9.22 -10.06 -7.78
CA TYR A 12 -9.61 -9.68 -6.43
C TYR A 12 -10.79 -8.71 -6.46
N ILE A 13 -10.68 -7.66 -7.26
CA ILE A 13 -11.71 -6.62 -7.33
C ILE A 13 -13.02 -7.19 -7.91
N ALA A 14 -12.93 -8.10 -8.86
CA ALA A 14 -14.11 -8.66 -9.53
C ALA A 14 -15.08 -9.35 -8.57
N ASP A 15 -14.63 -9.80 -7.41
CA ASP A 15 -15.49 -10.49 -6.44
C ASP A 15 -16.36 -9.55 -5.61
N PHE A 16 -16.24 -8.25 -5.79
CA PHE A 16 -16.98 -7.25 -5.00
C PHE A 16 -18.18 -6.71 -5.78
N PRO A 17 -19.18 -6.15 -5.07
CA PRO A 17 -20.25 -5.42 -5.76
C PRO A 17 -19.71 -4.27 -6.59
N VAL A 18 -20.44 -3.91 -7.65
CA VAL A 18 -19.96 -2.92 -8.63
C VAL A 18 -19.57 -1.58 -7.98
N ASP A 19 -20.35 -1.11 -7.01
CA ASP A 19 -20.04 0.16 -6.33
C ASP A 19 -18.74 0.06 -5.54
N VAL A 20 -18.49 -1.07 -4.90
CA VAL A 20 -17.23 -1.28 -4.17
C VAL A 20 -16.07 -1.46 -5.15
N GLN A 21 -16.30 -2.12 -6.28
CA GLN A 21 -15.27 -2.23 -7.32
C GLN A 21 -14.77 -0.87 -7.75
N LEU A 22 -15.69 0.10 -7.95
CA LEU A 22 -15.31 1.44 -8.34
C LEU A 22 -14.42 2.12 -7.30
N LEU A 23 -14.74 1.94 -6.02
CA LEU A 23 -13.94 2.51 -4.94
C LEU A 23 -12.55 1.85 -4.86
N LEU A 24 -12.51 0.52 -5.00
CA LEU A 24 -11.24 -0.21 -5.00
C LEU A 24 -10.36 0.23 -6.17
N GLN A 25 -10.97 0.47 -7.35
CA GLN A 25 -10.21 0.95 -8.51
C GLN A 25 -9.67 2.36 -8.28
N LYS A 26 -10.41 3.21 -7.56
CA LYS A 26 -9.91 4.54 -7.23
C LYS A 26 -8.66 4.46 -6.34
N VAL A 27 -8.68 3.59 -5.35
CA VAL A 27 -7.51 3.38 -4.49
C VAL A 27 -6.33 2.86 -5.33
N ARG A 28 -6.59 1.85 -6.14
CA ARG A 28 -5.58 1.25 -7.03
C ARG A 28 -4.96 2.30 -7.94
N THR A 29 -5.79 3.11 -8.57
CA THR A 29 -5.33 4.16 -9.50
C THR A 29 -4.50 5.22 -8.79
N ALA A 30 -4.92 5.65 -7.61
CA ALA A 30 -4.17 6.64 -6.83
C ALA A 30 -2.77 6.13 -6.49
N ILE A 31 -2.67 4.87 -6.07
CA ILE A 31 -1.38 4.26 -5.75
C ILE A 31 -0.54 4.13 -7.02
N ARG A 32 -1.14 3.64 -8.10
CA ARG A 32 -0.43 3.45 -9.37
C ARG A 32 0.16 4.77 -9.89
N LYS A 33 -0.60 5.85 -9.82
CA LYS A 33 -0.11 7.15 -10.28
C LYS A 33 1.02 7.67 -9.41
N ALA A 34 0.97 7.42 -8.11
CA ALA A 34 2.01 7.86 -7.18
C ALA A 34 3.27 6.98 -7.25
N ALA A 35 3.11 5.74 -7.67
CA ALA A 35 4.21 4.77 -7.75
C ALA A 35 4.17 4.05 -9.10
N PRO A 36 4.46 4.75 -10.20
CA PRO A 36 4.29 4.16 -11.54
C PRO A 36 5.24 3.00 -11.83
N LYS A 37 6.33 2.89 -11.09
CA LYS A 37 7.28 1.78 -11.28
C LYS A 37 6.99 0.57 -10.40
N ALA A 38 6.02 0.67 -9.50
CA ALA A 38 5.68 -0.44 -8.63
C ALA A 38 4.98 -1.55 -9.41
N GLU A 39 5.19 -2.79 -9.01
CA GLU A 39 4.52 -3.94 -9.59
C GLU A 39 3.33 -4.31 -8.72
N GLU A 40 2.26 -4.78 -9.37
CA GLU A 40 1.07 -5.27 -8.67
C GLU A 40 1.23 -6.75 -8.36
N ALA A 41 0.72 -7.16 -7.21
CA ALA A 41 0.77 -8.55 -6.77
C ALA A 41 -0.38 -8.82 -5.81
N ILE A 42 -0.57 -10.09 -5.48
CA ILE A 42 -1.44 -10.50 -4.38
C ILE A 42 -0.53 -11.09 -3.32
N LYS A 43 -0.55 -10.50 -2.14
CA LYS A 43 0.21 -11.00 -0.98
C LYS A 43 -0.70 -10.96 0.24
N TYR A 44 -0.62 -11.99 1.07
CA TYR A 44 -1.52 -12.09 2.23
C TYR A 44 -2.97 -12.03 1.80
N GLN A 45 -3.26 -12.53 0.59
CA GLN A 45 -4.58 -12.52 -0.03
C GLN A 45 -5.13 -11.10 -0.25
N MET A 46 -4.27 -10.11 -0.40
CA MET A 46 -4.63 -8.70 -0.61
C MET A 46 -3.92 -8.11 -1.82
N PRO A 47 -4.56 -7.17 -2.51
CA PRO A 47 -3.86 -6.33 -3.48
C PRO A 47 -2.66 -5.67 -2.85
N THR A 48 -1.53 -5.75 -3.53
CA THR A 48 -0.26 -5.26 -3.02
C THR A 48 0.51 -4.59 -4.15
N PHE A 49 1.15 -3.47 -3.84
CA PHE A 49 2.13 -2.85 -4.74
C PHE A 49 3.52 -3.12 -4.17
N VAL A 50 4.44 -3.49 -5.06
CA VAL A 50 5.80 -3.89 -4.69
C VAL A 50 6.80 -2.98 -5.40
N LEU A 51 7.69 -2.39 -4.64
CA LEU A 51 8.78 -1.56 -5.16
C LEU A 51 9.87 -1.56 -4.10
N ASN A 52 10.97 -2.27 -4.39
CA ASN A 52 12.03 -2.48 -3.40
C ASN A 52 11.48 -3.08 -2.11
N GLY A 53 10.68 -4.14 -2.26
CA GLY A 53 9.93 -4.76 -1.19
C GLY A 53 8.47 -4.33 -1.21
N ASN A 54 7.69 -4.83 -0.27
CA ASN A 54 6.28 -4.47 -0.19
C ASN A 54 6.15 -2.98 0.06
N LEU A 55 5.32 -2.31 -0.74
CA LEU A 55 5.12 -0.87 -0.65
C LEU A 55 3.88 -0.53 0.16
N ILE A 56 2.73 -1.04 -0.29
CA ILE A 56 1.45 -0.73 0.31
C ILE A 56 0.45 -1.82 -0.10
N HIS A 57 -0.46 -2.15 0.80
CA HIS A 57 -1.55 -3.11 0.53
C HIS A 57 -2.88 -2.41 0.71
N PHE A 58 -3.93 -2.95 0.09
CA PHE A 58 -5.29 -2.52 0.41
C PHE A 58 -6.23 -3.72 0.30
N ALA A 59 -7.39 -3.61 0.94
CA ALA A 59 -8.36 -4.71 0.93
C ALA A 59 -9.77 -4.16 1.11
N GLY A 60 -10.75 -4.84 0.53
CA GLY A 60 -12.16 -4.47 0.68
C GLY A 60 -12.80 -5.25 1.82
N TYR A 61 -13.62 -4.57 2.61
CA TYR A 61 -14.40 -5.16 3.69
C TYR A 61 -15.84 -4.70 3.57
N LYS A 62 -16.70 -5.19 4.44
CA LYS A 62 -18.13 -4.93 4.37
C LYS A 62 -18.48 -3.44 4.36
N ASN A 63 -17.82 -2.65 5.20
CA ASN A 63 -18.17 -1.24 5.41
C ASN A 63 -17.02 -0.29 5.12
N HIS A 64 -15.85 -0.79 4.76
CA HIS A 64 -14.69 0.07 4.53
C HIS A 64 -13.68 -0.61 3.63
N ILE A 65 -12.74 0.18 3.16
CA ILE A 65 -11.52 -0.31 2.52
C ILE A 65 -10.40 -0.12 3.52
N GLY A 66 -9.63 -1.17 3.77
CA GLY A 66 -8.43 -1.07 4.59
C GLY A 66 -7.24 -0.68 3.72
N LEU A 67 -6.48 0.30 4.18
CA LEU A 67 -5.22 0.70 3.54
C LEU A 67 -4.10 0.37 4.51
N TYR A 68 -3.07 -0.30 4.03
CA TYR A 68 -2.00 -0.84 4.89
C TYR A 68 -0.63 -0.32 4.42
N PRO A 69 -0.31 0.94 4.72
CA PRO A 69 0.99 1.50 4.31
C PRO A 69 2.13 1.20 5.30
N GLY A 70 1.80 0.68 6.48
CA GLY A 70 2.75 0.46 7.54
C GLY A 70 2.71 1.54 8.60
N SER A 71 3.34 1.30 9.74
CA SER A 71 3.25 2.19 10.89
C SER A 71 3.95 3.54 10.69
N ARG A 72 5.07 3.57 9.97
CA ARG A 72 5.81 4.82 9.73
C ARG A 72 5.01 5.83 8.92
N PRO A 73 4.41 5.45 7.77
CA PRO A 73 3.56 6.40 7.04
C PRO A 73 2.35 6.87 7.84
N ILE A 74 1.73 5.97 8.61
CA ILE A 74 0.60 6.34 9.48
C ILE A 74 1.02 7.42 10.46
N GLU A 75 2.18 7.25 11.09
CA GLU A 75 2.70 8.23 12.03
C GLU A 75 3.02 9.56 11.34
N ALA A 76 3.64 9.50 10.16
CA ALA A 76 4.02 10.69 9.41
C ALA A 76 2.82 11.53 9.01
N PHE A 77 1.67 10.88 8.72
CA PHE A 77 0.46 11.57 8.28
C PHE A 77 -0.64 11.55 9.33
N LYS A 78 -0.29 11.36 10.58
CA LYS A 78 -1.23 11.22 11.68
C LYS A 78 -2.24 12.38 11.74
N HIS A 79 -1.78 13.59 11.51
CA HIS A 79 -2.64 14.77 11.56
C HIS A 79 -3.69 14.72 10.44
N GLU A 80 -3.26 14.46 9.21
CA GLU A 80 -4.17 14.38 8.06
C GLU A 80 -5.12 13.20 8.15
N LEU A 81 -4.74 12.17 8.90
CA LEU A 81 -5.56 10.97 9.09
C LEU A 81 -6.48 11.06 10.30
N SER A 82 -6.53 12.21 10.97
CA SER A 82 -7.24 12.35 12.26
C SER A 82 -8.72 12.00 12.19
N LYS A 83 -9.37 12.19 11.05
CA LYS A 83 -10.80 11.86 10.91
C LYS A 83 -11.06 10.40 10.56
N TYR A 84 -10.03 9.63 10.30
CA TYR A 84 -10.18 8.21 9.95
C TYR A 84 -9.85 7.34 11.14
N LYS A 85 -10.44 6.15 11.16
CA LYS A 85 -10.10 5.14 12.15
C LYS A 85 -8.76 4.53 11.76
N ILE A 86 -7.77 4.69 12.63
CA ILE A 86 -6.44 4.15 12.37
C ILE A 86 -6.03 3.19 13.48
N SER A 87 -5.17 2.24 13.13
CA SER A 87 -4.50 1.39 14.09
C SER A 87 -3.08 1.20 13.58
N LYS A 88 -2.30 0.38 14.25
CA LYS A 88 -0.90 0.21 13.88
C LYS A 88 -0.78 -0.24 12.42
N GLY A 89 -0.28 0.65 11.57
CA GLY A 89 -0.05 0.36 10.17
C GLY A 89 -1.27 0.34 9.26
N THR A 90 -2.46 0.70 9.76
CA THR A 90 -3.71 0.54 9.02
C THR A 90 -4.58 1.79 9.09
N VAL A 91 -5.24 2.12 7.98
CA VAL A 91 -6.27 3.16 7.90
C VAL A 91 -7.54 2.52 7.37
N GLN A 92 -8.69 2.85 7.97
CA GLN A 92 -10.00 2.44 7.45
C GLN A 92 -10.63 3.58 6.67
N LEU A 93 -10.97 3.31 5.41
CA LEU A 93 -11.63 4.28 4.53
C LEU A 93 -13.09 3.86 4.39
N PRO A 94 -14.03 4.58 5.01
CA PRO A 94 -15.46 4.20 4.95
C PRO A 94 -15.98 4.19 3.52
N LEU A 95 -16.82 3.21 3.18
CA LEU A 95 -17.38 3.10 1.84
C LEU A 95 -18.36 4.22 1.51
N ASP A 96 -18.94 4.86 2.51
CA ASP A 96 -19.91 5.94 2.31
C ASP A 96 -19.29 7.35 2.25
N GLU A 97 -17.96 7.42 2.17
CA GLU A 97 -17.24 8.68 2.05
C GLU A 97 -16.36 8.67 0.80
N PRO A 98 -16.05 9.86 0.26
CA PRO A 98 -15.15 9.91 -0.90
C PRO A 98 -13.79 9.34 -0.57
N ILE A 99 -13.18 8.66 -1.53
CA ILE A 99 -11.82 8.15 -1.38
C ILE A 99 -10.85 9.33 -1.36
N PRO A 100 -10.00 9.45 -0.32
CA PRO A 100 -9.07 10.59 -0.21
C PRO A 100 -7.85 10.40 -1.12
N VAL A 101 -8.05 10.59 -2.41
CA VAL A 101 -7.04 10.35 -3.44
C VAL A 101 -5.75 11.12 -3.17
N GLY A 102 -5.86 12.40 -2.82
CA GLY A 102 -4.69 13.23 -2.54
C GLY A 102 -3.87 12.72 -1.37
N LEU A 103 -4.55 12.28 -0.32
CA LEU A 103 -3.87 11.73 0.87
C LEU A 103 -3.21 10.39 0.54
N ILE A 104 -3.91 9.52 -0.20
CA ILE A 104 -3.35 8.25 -0.64
C ILE A 104 -2.09 8.49 -1.47
N THR A 105 -2.13 9.48 -2.35
CA THR A 105 -0.98 9.87 -3.17
C THR A 105 0.21 10.25 -2.31
N LYS A 106 0.00 11.10 -1.31
CA LYS A 106 1.07 11.54 -0.40
C LYS A 106 1.65 10.38 0.38
N ILE A 107 0.79 9.53 0.92
CA ILE A 107 1.21 8.36 1.69
C ILE A 107 2.03 7.41 0.81
N THR A 108 1.56 7.16 -0.41
CA THR A 108 2.25 6.26 -1.33
C THR A 108 3.64 6.80 -1.70
N LYS A 109 3.73 8.10 -2.00
CA LYS A 109 5.03 8.73 -2.31
C LYS A 109 6.00 8.63 -1.13
N PHE A 110 5.50 8.78 0.09
CA PHE A 110 6.30 8.58 1.29
C PHE A 110 6.84 7.16 1.34
N CYS A 111 5.98 6.17 1.06
CA CYS A 111 6.38 4.76 1.05
C CYS A 111 7.44 4.49 -0.02
N VAL A 112 7.28 5.07 -1.21
CA VAL A 112 8.25 4.91 -2.31
C VAL A 112 9.62 5.43 -1.86
N LYS A 113 9.67 6.65 -1.35
CA LYS A 113 10.91 7.25 -0.90
C LYS A 113 11.59 6.42 0.18
N ARG A 114 10.80 5.97 1.14
CA ARG A 114 11.31 5.16 2.26
C ARG A 114 11.89 3.83 1.76
N ASN A 115 11.18 3.17 0.84
CA ASN A 115 11.65 1.89 0.33
C ASN A 115 12.93 2.05 -0.50
N ILE A 116 13.04 3.13 -1.27
CA ILE A 116 14.25 3.42 -2.03
C ILE A 116 15.42 3.70 -1.09
N GLU A 117 15.21 4.51 -0.06
CA GLU A 117 16.25 4.82 0.93
C GLU A 117 16.74 3.58 1.65
N ARG A 118 15.81 2.69 2.02
CA ARG A 118 16.15 1.43 2.68
C ARG A 118 16.95 0.51 1.76
N ALA A 119 16.59 0.46 0.48
CA ALA A 119 17.32 -0.36 -0.51
C ALA A 119 18.75 0.16 -0.68
N ILE A 120 18.90 1.49 -0.76
CA ILE A 120 20.24 2.12 -0.88
C ILE A 120 21.07 1.83 0.37
N SER A 121 20.48 1.94 1.56
CA SER A 121 21.17 1.66 2.82
C SER A 121 21.63 0.22 2.89
N ARG A 122 20.80 -0.72 2.47
CA ARG A 122 21.16 -2.14 2.47
C ARG A 122 22.32 -2.41 1.50
N GLU A 123 22.31 -1.79 0.33
CA GLU A 123 23.38 -1.95 -0.64
C GLU A 123 24.70 -1.35 -0.13
N ALA A 124 24.64 -0.17 0.49
CA ALA A 124 25.80 0.46 1.09
C ALA A 124 26.40 -0.41 2.20
N ALA A 125 25.55 -1.02 3.03
CA ALA A 125 25.98 -1.91 4.10
C ALA A 125 26.67 -3.15 3.53
N LYS A 126 26.16 -3.72 2.42
CA LYS A 126 26.79 -4.87 1.76
C LYS A 126 28.17 -4.52 1.25
N VAL A 127 28.30 -3.38 0.60
CA VAL A 127 29.59 -2.91 0.06
C VAL A 127 30.58 -2.73 1.18
N LYS A 128 30.17 -2.10 2.27
CA LYS A 128 31.02 -1.88 3.44
C LYS A 128 31.50 -3.20 4.05
N ARG A 129 30.61 -4.19 4.18
CA ARG A 129 30.98 -5.52 4.71
C ARG A 129 31.96 -6.24 3.81
N ARG A 130 31.80 -6.15 2.48
CA ARG A 130 32.73 -6.76 1.54
C ARG A 130 34.12 -6.11 1.64
N GLY A 131 34.17 -4.80 1.77
CA GLY A 131 35.43 -4.07 1.96
C GLY A 131 36.15 -4.50 3.23
N ALA A 132 35.41 -4.64 4.33
CA ALA A 132 35.97 -5.07 5.60
C ALA A 132 36.56 -6.49 5.50
N LYS A 133 35.91 -7.38 4.76
CA LYS A 133 36.39 -8.75 4.60
C LYS A 133 37.65 -8.86 3.75
N LYS A 134 37.95 -7.88 2.94
CA LYS A 134 39.11 -7.90 2.05
C LYS A 134 40.41 -7.42 2.75
N SER A 135 40.26 -6.78 3.86
CA SER A 135 41.42 -6.35 4.62
C SER A 135 41.87 -7.43 5.60
#